data_d29a2b1b8a3bbc4a59677a6e40eeb01b
#
_entry.id   d29a2b1b8a3bbc4a59677a6e40eeb01b
#
_cell.length_a   1.000
_cell.length_b   1.000
_cell.length_c   1.000
_cell.angle_alpha   90.00
_cell.angle_beta   90.00
_cell.angle_gamma   90.00
#
_symmetry.space_group_name_H-M   'P 1'
#
loop_
_entity.id
_entity.type
_entity.pdbx_description
1 polymer ?
#
loop_
_entity_poly.entity_id
_entity_poly.type
_entity_poly.pdbx_seq_one_letter_code
_entity_poly.pdbx_strand_id
1 'polypeptide(L)'
;MKTESSPVLRTVARLAVPLTVLVSFVIFFQGHNMPGGGFIAGVLVAAAGAMYLLAFGNEKAKRVNWWKFSVLGLLISLSTGTVPLLIGRPFMQHSIWNFHLPVMGSFHLPTATFFDLGVYLIVFGTLMTVFVELSLERGK
;
A
#
# COMPACT_ATOMS: atom_id res chain seq x y z
N MET A 1 24.00 10.23 17.45
CA MET A 1 24.82 10.18 16.22
C MET A 1 23.90 10.47 15.05
N LYS A 2 23.98 11.65 14.44
CA LYS A 2 23.33 11.89 13.14
C LYS A 2 24.03 10.96 12.17
N THR A 3 23.41 9.87 11.78
CA THR A 3 23.89 9.09 10.63
C THR A 3 23.84 10.04 9.46
N GLU A 4 25.00 10.61 9.11
CA GLU A 4 25.14 11.39 7.90
C GLU A 4 24.90 10.42 6.74
N SER A 5 23.66 10.44 6.26
CA SER A 5 23.33 9.66 5.08
C SER A 5 24.25 10.13 3.96
N SER A 6 25.01 9.21 3.40
CA SER A 6 25.95 9.49 2.31
C SER A 6 25.26 10.32 1.22
N PRO A 7 25.93 11.35 0.65
CA PRO A 7 25.38 12.12 -0.47
C PRO A 7 24.92 11.25 -1.63
N VAL A 8 25.62 10.14 -1.85
CA VAL A 8 25.27 9.13 -2.86
C VAL A 8 23.93 8.49 -2.55
N LEU A 9 23.68 8.08 -1.29
CA LEU A 9 22.40 7.50 -0.88
C LEU A 9 21.24 8.47 -1.10
N ARG A 10 21.43 9.76 -0.78
CA ARG A 10 20.39 10.78 -1.01
C ARG A 10 20.09 10.99 -2.48
N THR A 11 21.11 10.99 -3.32
CA THR A 11 20.92 11.15 -4.78
C THR A 11 20.19 9.94 -5.38
N VAL A 12 20.62 8.74 -5.01
CA VAL A 12 19.95 7.50 -5.45
C VAL A 12 18.50 7.45 -4.97
N ALA A 13 18.24 7.78 -3.70
CA ALA A 13 16.90 7.76 -3.15
C ALA A 13 15.96 8.78 -3.84
N ARG A 14 16.43 9.95 -4.25
CA ARG A 14 15.63 10.93 -4.99
C ARG A 14 15.08 10.40 -6.30
N LEU A 15 15.81 9.51 -6.94
CA LEU A 15 15.39 8.89 -8.22
C LEU A 15 14.66 7.58 -7.99
N ALA A 16 15.19 6.72 -7.12
CA ALA A 16 14.66 5.37 -6.90
C ALA A 16 13.29 5.39 -6.19
N VAL A 17 13.10 6.25 -5.18
CA VAL A 17 11.83 6.30 -4.43
C VAL A 17 10.63 6.60 -5.34
N PRO A 18 10.60 7.69 -6.13
CA PRO A 18 9.45 7.97 -6.98
C PRO A 18 9.24 6.91 -8.07
N LEU A 19 10.32 6.35 -8.61
CA LEU A 19 10.21 5.27 -9.60
C LEU A 19 9.60 4.00 -8.98
N THR A 20 10.04 3.61 -7.78
CA THR A 20 9.49 2.44 -7.09
C THR A 20 8.02 2.66 -6.71
N VAL A 21 7.64 3.86 -6.28
CA VAL A 21 6.24 4.21 -6.02
C VAL A 21 5.41 4.09 -7.30
N LEU A 22 5.90 4.62 -8.42
CA LEU A 22 5.23 4.52 -9.71
C LEU A 22 5.05 3.06 -10.15
N VAL A 23 6.11 2.24 -10.04
CA VAL A 23 6.04 0.79 -10.33
C VAL A 23 5.05 0.10 -9.41
N SER A 24 5.02 0.44 -8.13
CA SER A 24 4.03 -0.09 -7.18
C SER A 24 2.60 0.18 -7.65
N PHE A 25 2.28 1.39 -8.10
CA PHE A 25 0.96 1.69 -8.66
C PHE A 25 0.65 0.89 -9.92
N VAL A 26 1.61 0.75 -10.83
CA VAL A 26 1.45 -0.06 -12.04
C VAL A 26 1.13 -1.50 -11.69
N ILE A 27 1.88 -2.10 -10.76
CA ILE A 27 1.64 -3.48 -10.30
C ILE A 27 0.29 -3.61 -9.60
N PHE A 28 -0.09 -2.63 -8.79
CA PHE A 28 -1.41 -2.62 -8.16
C PHE A 28 -2.53 -2.71 -9.18
N PHE A 29 -2.48 -1.90 -10.23
CA PHE A 29 -3.51 -1.90 -11.29
C PHE A 29 -3.41 -3.10 -12.22
N GLN A 30 -2.24 -3.68 -12.45
CA GLN A 30 -2.08 -4.92 -13.21
C GLN A 30 -2.55 -6.15 -12.44
N GLY A 31 -2.57 -6.10 -11.13
CA GLY A 31 -2.97 -7.20 -10.24
C GLY A 31 -4.43 -7.66 -10.38
N HIS A 32 -5.25 -6.97 -11.16
CA HIS A 32 -6.64 -7.35 -11.43
C HIS A 32 -6.79 -8.72 -12.11
N ASN A 33 -5.75 -9.15 -12.82
CA ASN A 33 -5.73 -10.43 -13.55
C ASN A 33 -4.85 -11.50 -12.87
N MET A 34 -4.13 -11.15 -11.79
CA MET A 34 -3.26 -12.07 -11.06
C MET A 34 -3.44 -11.87 -9.55
N PRO A 35 -3.50 -12.97 -8.75
CA PRO A 35 -3.62 -12.86 -7.31
C PRO A 35 -2.36 -12.23 -6.71
N GLY A 36 -2.54 -11.30 -5.78
CA GLY A 36 -1.46 -10.71 -4.98
C GLY A 36 -0.96 -9.34 -5.41
N GLY A 37 -1.61 -8.67 -6.38
CA GLY A 37 -1.20 -7.32 -6.82
C GLY A 37 -1.14 -6.30 -5.69
N GLY A 38 -2.13 -6.27 -4.80
CA GLY A 38 -2.17 -5.39 -3.63
C GLY A 38 -1.03 -5.64 -2.64
N PHE A 39 -0.71 -6.92 -2.38
CA PHE A 39 0.37 -7.29 -1.47
C PHE A 39 1.74 -6.86 -2.03
N ILE A 40 2.06 -7.23 -3.26
CA ILE A 40 3.35 -6.91 -3.89
C ILE A 40 3.54 -5.39 -4.00
N ALA A 41 2.50 -4.68 -4.43
CA ALA A 41 2.51 -3.23 -4.51
C ALA A 41 2.70 -2.58 -3.12
N GLY A 42 2.04 -3.11 -2.08
CA GLY A 42 2.21 -2.65 -0.69
C GLY A 42 3.64 -2.82 -0.18
N VAL A 43 4.27 -3.97 -0.47
CA VAL A 43 5.69 -4.21 -0.12
C VAL A 43 6.62 -3.24 -0.85
N LEU A 44 6.40 -3.02 -2.15
CA LEU A 44 7.23 -2.10 -2.95
C LEU A 44 7.16 -0.66 -2.44
N VAL A 45 5.97 -0.15 -2.16
CA VAL A 45 5.85 1.21 -1.64
C VAL A 45 6.42 1.34 -0.22
N ALA A 46 6.31 0.30 0.60
CA ALA A 46 6.94 0.28 1.91
C ALA A 46 8.48 0.24 1.81
N ALA A 47 9.04 -0.51 0.86
CA ALA A 47 10.48 -0.52 0.58
C ALA A 47 10.98 0.87 0.12
N ALA A 48 10.20 1.55 -0.74
CA ALA A 48 10.48 2.94 -1.11
C ALA A 48 10.45 3.87 0.11
N GLY A 49 9.50 3.69 1.01
CA GLY A 49 9.40 4.40 2.29
C GLY A 49 10.61 4.16 3.19
N ALA A 50 11.04 2.90 3.34
CA ALA A 50 12.25 2.55 4.10
C ALA A 50 13.50 3.21 3.52
N MET A 51 13.67 3.19 2.19
CA MET A 51 14.78 3.86 1.52
C MET A 51 14.74 5.38 1.76
N TYR A 52 13.56 5.98 1.73
CA TYR A 52 13.37 7.39 2.06
C TYR A 52 13.80 7.71 3.50
N LEU A 53 13.40 6.88 4.48
CA LEU A 53 13.78 7.04 5.88
C LEU A 53 15.30 6.95 6.08
N LEU A 54 15.96 6.03 5.38
CA LEU A 54 17.41 5.86 5.44
C LEU A 54 18.18 7.05 4.82
N ALA A 55 17.63 7.62 3.73
CA ALA A 55 18.30 8.70 3.01
C ALA A 55 18.07 10.09 3.64
N PHE A 56 16.87 10.36 4.12
CA PHE A 56 16.45 11.70 4.56
C PHE A 56 16.12 11.80 6.06
N GLY A 57 16.15 10.67 6.77
CA GLY A 57 15.82 10.60 8.18
C GLY A 57 14.32 10.44 8.44
N ASN A 58 14.00 10.23 9.72
CA ASN A 58 12.66 9.80 10.16
C ASN A 58 11.82 10.89 10.83
N GLU A 59 12.30 12.15 10.90
CA GLU A 59 11.65 13.21 11.67
C GLU A 59 10.19 13.49 11.25
N LYS A 60 9.93 13.47 9.95
CA LYS A 60 8.57 13.66 9.43
C LYS A 60 7.72 12.40 9.59
N ALA A 61 8.32 11.22 9.41
CA ALA A 61 7.63 9.95 9.49
C ALA A 61 7.16 9.61 10.90
N LYS A 62 7.88 10.04 11.94
CA LYS A 62 7.51 9.88 13.36
C LYS A 62 6.18 10.55 13.72
N ARG A 63 5.80 11.61 13.02
CA ARG A 63 4.56 12.37 13.28
C ARG A 63 3.33 11.68 12.71
N VAL A 64 3.51 10.70 11.84
CA VAL A 64 2.43 9.99 11.16
C VAL A 64 2.13 8.69 11.90
N ASN A 65 0.87 8.49 12.24
CA ASN A 65 0.39 7.25 12.86
C ASN A 65 0.18 6.18 11.77
N TRP A 66 1.24 5.54 11.34
CA TRP A 66 1.23 4.56 10.23
C TRP A 66 0.32 3.37 10.50
N TRP A 67 0.17 2.93 11.74
CA TRP A 67 -0.71 1.83 12.12
C TRP A 67 -2.18 2.08 11.75
N LYS A 68 -2.61 3.35 11.64
CA LYS A 68 -3.99 3.69 11.22
C LYS A 68 -4.27 3.28 9.79
N PHE A 69 -3.26 3.29 8.92
CA PHE A 69 -3.40 2.78 7.55
C PHE A 69 -3.64 1.28 7.53
N SER A 70 -2.99 0.51 8.42
CA SER A 70 -3.23 -0.92 8.56
C SER A 70 -4.65 -1.21 9.06
N VAL A 71 -5.11 -0.47 10.05
CA VAL A 71 -6.49 -0.63 10.57
C VAL A 71 -7.52 -0.27 9.50
N LEU A 72 -7.31 0.84 8.77
CA LEU A 72 -8.20 1.22 7.67
C LEU A 72 -8.23 0.16 6.57
N GLY A 73 -7.06 -0.36 6.18
CA GLY A 73 -6.95 -1.44 5.21
C GLY A 73 -7.67 -2.70 5.66
N LEU A 74 -7.55 -3.05 6.95
CA LEU A 74 -8.25 -4.20 7.54
C LEU A 74 -9.77 -4.03 7.48
N LEU A 75 -10.28 -2.85 7.82
CA LEU A 75 -11.71 -2.56 7.73
C LEU A 75 -12.24 -2.66 6.29
N ILE A 76 -11.50 -2.12 5.32
CA ILE A 76 -11.86 -2.22 3.89
C ILE A 76 -11.86 -3.68 3.44
N SER A 77 -10.81 -4.43 3.75
CA SER A 77 -10.66 -5.82 3.35
C SER A 77 -11.73 -6.71 3.98
N LEU A 78 -12.02 -6.51 5.28
CA LEU A 78 -13.03 -7.25 6.00
C LEU A 78 -14.45 -6.92 5.48
N SER A 79 -14.75 -5.65 5.24
CA SER A 79 -16.05 -5.23 4.72
C SER A 79 -16.30 -5.81 3.32
N THR A 80 -15.32 -5.78 2.43
CA THR A 80 -15.45 -6.36 1.09
C THR A 80 -15.61 -7.88 1.11
N GLY A 81 -15.02 -8.57 2.08
CA GLY A 81 -15.16 -10.01 2.26
C GLY A 81 -16.53 -10.42 2.87
N THR A 82 -17.07 -9.60 3.77
CA THR A 82 -18.30 -9.92 4.50
C THR A 82 -19.60 -9.48 3.80
N VAL A 83 -19.56 -8.44 2.98
CA VAL A 83 -20.73 -7.93 2.25
C VAL A 83 -21.44 -9.01 1.42
N PRO A 84 -20.76 -9.88 0.64
CA PRO A 84 -21.41 -10.96 -0.08
C PRO A 84 -22.17 -11.93 0.83
N LEU A 85 -21.63 -12.20 2.03
CA LEU A 85 -22.22 -13.10 3.01
C LEU A 85 -23.56 -12.57 3.54
N LEU A 86 -23.65 -11.26 3.78
CA LEU A 86 -24.90 -10.60 4.25
C LEU A 86 -26.01 -10.61 3.20
N ILE A 87 -25.64 -10.75 1.92
CA ILE A 87 -26.59 -10.81 0.79
C ILE A 87 -26.96 -12.28 0.45
N GLY A 88 -26.55 -13.26 1.28
CA GLY A 88 -26.84 -14.68 1.08
C GLY A 88 -26.01 -15.33 -0.04
N ARG A 89 -24.90 -14.75 -0.41
CA ARG A 89 -23.94 -15.29 -1.39
C ARG A 89 -22.73 -15.92 -0.69
N PRO A 90 -22.03 -16.85 -1.33
CA PRO A 90 -20.81 -17.43 -0.75
C PRO A 90 -19.76 -16.37 -0.40
N PHE A 91 -19.00 -16.61 0.68
CA PHE A 91 -17.91 -15.76 1.12
C PHE A 91 -16.93 -15.52 -0.03
N MET A 92 -16.53 -14.27 -0.25
CA MET A 92 -15.64 -13.84 -1.33
C MET A 92 -16.14 -14.09 -2.77
N GLN A 93 -17.45 -14.17 -3.00
CA GLN A 93 -17.96 -14.18 -4.36
C GLN A 93 -17.74 -12.80 -4.99
N HIS A 94 -16.81 -12.70 -5.90
CA HIS A 94 -16.52 -11.48 -6.65
C HIS A 94 -17.69 -11.18 -7.60
N SER A 95 -18.41 -10.09 -7.35
CA SER A 95 -19.40 -9.54 -8.28
C SER A 95 -18.74 -8.49 -9.14
N ILE A 96 -18.87 -8.64 -10.45
CA ILE A 96 -18.50 -7.60 -11.41
C ILE A 96 -19.65 -6.62 -11.49
N TRP A 97 -19.47 -5.43 -10.93
CA TRP A 97 -20.45 -4.35 -11.06
C TRP A 97 -20.14 -3.61 -12.36
N ASN A 98 -21.00 -3.79 -13.35
CA ASN A 98 -20.92 -3.08 -14.61
C ASN A 98 -21.60 -1.71 -14.46
N PHE A 99 -20.81 -0.68 -14.19
CA PHE A 99 -21.28 0.70 -14.30
C PHE A 99 -21.10 1.15 -15.75
N HIS A 100 -22.20 1.25 -16.50
CA HIS A 100 -22.23 1.91 -17.80
C HIS A 100 -22.28 3.42 -17.58
N LEU A 101 -21.13 4.09 -17.68
CA LEU A 101 -21.08 5.54 -17.83
C LEU A 101 -21.11 5.89 -19.33
N PRO A 102 -22.09 6.69 -19.79
CA PRO A 102 -22.33 6.91 -21.23
C PRO A 102 -21.20 7.68 -21.95
N VAL A 103 -20.17 8.15 -21.23
CA VAL A 103 -19.09 8.99 -21.78
C VAL A 103 -17.71 8.30 -21.73
N MET A 104 -17.50 7.27 -20.88
CA MET A 104 -16.17 6.68 -20.63
C MET A 104 -16.07 5.16 -20.84
N GLY A 105 -17.07 4.51 -21.43
CA GLY A 105 -17.04 3.05 -21.61
C GLY A 105 -17.37 2.26 -20.34
N SER A 106 -17.38 0.93 -20.43
CA SER A 106 -17.66 0.03 -19.33
C SER A 106 -16.45 -0.11 -18.43
N PHE A 107 -16.44 0.57 -17.27
CA PHE A 107 -15.48 0.31 -16.19
C PHE A 107 -15.96 -0.90 -15.40
N HIS A 108 -15.26 -2.00 -15.54
CA HIS A 108 -15.41 -3.17 -14.69
C HIS A 108 -14.58 -2.95 -13.42
N LEU A 109 -15.20 -2.53 -12.32
CA LEU A 109 -14.57 -2.52 -11.00
C LEU A 109 -14.96 -3.82 -10.28
N PRO A 110 -14.12 -4.84 -10.31
CA PRO A 110 -14.35 -6.03 -9.51
C PRO A 110 -14.20 -5.67 -8.02
N THR A 111 -15.07 -6.22 -7.17
CA THR A 111 -14.94 -6.12 -5.70
C THR A 111 -13.58 -6.60 -5.19
N ALA A 112 -12.89 -7.44 -5.95
CA ALA A 112 -11.50 -7.83 -5.74
C ALA A 112 -10.54 -6.65 -5.64
N THR A 113 -10.74 -5.57 -6.40
CA THR A 113 -9.89 -4.38 -6.34
C THR A 113 -9.98 -3.66 -4.99
N PHE A 114 -11.16 -3.59 -4.40
CA PHE A 114 -11.34 -3.00 -3.07
C PHE A 114 -10.69 -3.87 -1.99
N PHE A 115 -10.78 -5.19 -2.13
CA PHE A 115 -10.06 -6.11 -1.26
C PHE A 115 -8.55 -5.94 -1.39
N ASP A 116 -8.02 -5.89 -2.62
CA ASP A 116 -6.59 -5.65 -2.90
C ASP A 116 -6.12 -4.29 -2.37
N LEU A 117 -6.95 -3.25 -2.45
CA LEU A 117 -6.65 -1.95 -1.86
C LEU A 117 -6.54 -2.05 -0.33
N GLY A 118 -7.44 -2.82 0.31
CA GLY A 118 -7.35 -3.11 1.74
C GLY A 118 -6.03 -3.79 2.09
N VAL A 119 -5.65 -4.84 1.36
CA VAL A 119 -4.38 -5.56 1.55
C VAL A 119 -3.18 -4.64 1.34
N TYR A 120 -3.19 -3.82 0.28
CA TYR A 120 -2.15 -2.82 0.02
C TYR A 120 -1.92 -1.90 1.22
N LEU A 121 -3.00 -1.35 1.79
CA LEU A 121 -2.93 -0.45 2.95
C LEU A 121 -2.45 -1.17 4.22
N ILE A 122 -2.88 -2.43 4.45
CA ILE A 122 -2.42 -3.24 5.57
C ILE A 122 -0.89 -3.42 5.50
N VAL A 123 -0.41 -3.90 4.36
CA VAL A 123 1.02 -4.20 4.17
C VAL A 123 1.86 -2.93 4.27
N PHE A 124 1.46 -1.87 3.57
CA PHE A 124 2.15 -0.59 3.62
C PHE A 124 2.19 -0.01 5.04
N GLY A 125 1.04 0.10 5.71
CA GLY A 125 0.95 0.67 7.04
C GLY A 125 1.73 -0.13 8.08
N THR A 126 1.66 -1.47 8.04
CA THR A 126 2.38 -2.35 8.97
C THR A 126 3.89 -2.24 8.78
N LEU A 127 4.38 -2.35 7.55
CA LEU A 127 5.82 -2.26 7.28
C LEU A 127 6.37 -0.87 7.62
N MET A 128 5.63 0.21 7.30
CA MET A 128 6.05 1.56 7.67
C MET A 128 6.09 1.75 9.18
N THR A 129 5.13 1.19 9.92
CA THR A 129 5.17 1.22 11.39
C THR A 129 6.44 0.54 11.90
N VAL A 130 6.74 -0.67 11.43
CA VAL A 130 7.94 -1.42 11.82
C VAL A 130 9.21 -0.64 11.48
N PHE A 131 9.34 -0.10 10.28
CA PHE A 131 10.52 0.62 9.85
C PHE A 131 10.74 1.91 10.65
N VAL A 132 9.68 2.64 10.97
CA VAL A 132 9.78 3.84 11.79
C VAL A 132 10.18 3.51 13.21
N GLU A 133 9.58 2.49 13.84
CA GLU A 133 9.94 2.06 15.21
C GLU A 133 11.38 1.57 15.29
N LEU A 134 11.83 0.71 14.37
CA LEU A 134 13.21 0.25 14.32
C LEU A 134 14.21 1.41 14.12
N SER A 135 13.83 2.44 13.35
CA SER A 135 14.67 3.61 13.16
C SER A 135 14.79 4.48 14.41
N LEU A 136 13.81 4.40 15.33
CA LEU A 136 13.83 5.08 16.62
C LEU A 136 14.77 4.41 17.64
N GLU A 137 14.77 3.08 17.67
CA GLU A 137 15.63 2.31 18.58
C GLU A 137 17.12 2.48 18.24
N ARG A 138 17.45 2.62 16.96
CA ARG A 138 18.84 2.88 16.51
C ARG A 138 19.36 4.27 16.89
N GLY A 139 18.49 5.19 17.26
CA GLY A 139 18.83 6.57 17.63
C GLY A 139 19.03 6.78 19.14
N LYS A 140 18.82 5.74 19.96
CA LYS A 140 19.15 5.73 21.40
C LYS A 140 20.53 5.12 21.61
#